data_c61aff073ff6cd1428b7a5735096020a
#
_entry.id   c61aff073ff6cd1428b7a5735096020a
#
_cell.length_a   1.000
_cell.length_b   1.000
_cell.length_c   1.000
_cell.angle_alpha   90.00
_cell.angle_beta   90.00
_cell.angle_gamma   90.00
#
_symmetry.space_group_name_H-M   'P 1'
#
loop_
_entity.id
_entity.type
_entity.pdbx_description
1 polymer ?
#
loop_
_entity_poly.entity_id
_entity_poly.type
_entity_poly.pdbx_seq_one_letter_code
_entity_poly.pdbx_strand_id
1 'polypeptide(L)'
;MVDYVLTYEETHAILGGMNIELGEANVHPVECASRRSAHGFAENGGVTAAVKELVDGKIDFTTLQIAGLNKKNVGLLKAYGKTGKAPAQFIEVMVCDGGCISGPSVHTAYGDGKKTFDAELKKR
;
A
#
# COMPACT_ATOMS: atom_id res chain seq x y z
N MET A 1 1.45 15.60 -11.08
CA MET A 1 2.84 15.83 -10.62
C MET A 1 2.84 15.60 -9.13
N VAL A 2 3.84 14.94 -8.57
CA VAL A 2 3.99 14.75 -7.12
C VAL A 2 5.15 15.64 -6.69
N ASP A 3 4.90 16.56 -5.75
CA ASP A 3 5.91 17.54 -5.33
C ASP A 3 6.74 17.03 -4.15
N TYR A 4 6.12 16.28 -3.23
CA TYR A 4 6.79 15.74 -2.04
C TYR A 4 6.32 14.32 -1.76
N VAL A 5 7.22 13.52 -1.22
CA VAL A 5 6.95 12.19 -0.66
C VAL A 5 7.45 12.19 0.77
N LEU A 6 6.56 11.97 1.72
CA LEU A 6 6.85 12.05 3.15
C LEU A 6 6.78 10.66 3.80
N THR A 7 7.68 10.41 4.72
CA THR A 7 7.59 9.26 5.64
C THR A 7 6.58 9.54 6.75
N TYR A 8 6.22 8.52 7.51
CA TYR A 8 5.38 8.68 8.69
C TYR A 8 6.02 9.60 9.73
N GLU A 9 7.34 9.49 9.94
CA GLU A 9 8.10 10.32 10.87
C GLU A 9 8.11 11.79 10.46
N GLU A 10 8.34 12.08 9.18
CA GLU A 10 8.31 13.44 8.64
C GLU A 10 6.90 14.05 8.74
N THR A 11 5.86 13.26 8.46
CA THR A 11 4.47 13.71 8.63
C THR A 11 4.17 14.00 10.09
N HIS A 12 4.61 13.14 11.02
CA HIS A 12 4.46 13.36 12.45
C HIS A 12 5.19 14.63 12.92
N ALA A 13 6.40 14.86 12.43
CA ALA A 13 7.16 16.09 12.74
C ALA A 13 6.46 17.37 12.24
N ILE A 14 5.85 17.33 11.07
CA ILE A 14 5.05 18.45 10.54
C ILE A 14 3.84 18.71 11.45
N LEU A 15 3.08 17.67 11.80
CA LEU A 15 1.92 17.82 12.69
C LEU A 15 2.33 18.37 14.06
N GLY A 16 3.42 17.86 14.64
CA GLY A 16 3.98 18.37 15.89
C GLY A 16 4.40 19.83 15.80
N GLY A 17 5.06 20.24 14.69
CA GLY A 17 5.43 21.64 14.45
C GLY A 17 4.22 22.58 14.29
N MET A 18 3.08 22.05 13.89
CA MET A 18 1.79 22.75 13.80
C MET A 18 0.96 22.69 15.09
N ASN A 19 1.47 22.07 16.16
CA ASN A 19 0.75 21.77 17.39
C ASN A 19 -0.57 20.99 17.17
N ILE A 20 -0.58 20.08 16.18
CA ILE A 20 -1.71 19.21 15.90
C ILE A 20 -1.46 17.87 16.60
N GLU A 21 -2.26 17.56 17.59
CA GLU A 21 -2.27 16.26 18.27
C GLU A 21 -3.28 15.33 17.56
N LEU A 22 -2.83 14.14 17.18
CA LEU A 22 -3.69 13.09 16.64
C LEU A 22 -4.41 12.41 17.80
N GLY A 23 -5.56 12.93 18.17
CA GLY A 23 -6.41 12.40 19.24
C GLY A 23 -7.85 12.14 18.77
N GLU A 24 -8.62 11.48 19.62
CA GLU A 24 -10.02 11.12 19.31
C GLU A 24 -10.93 12.32 19.07
N ALA A 25 -10.59 13.50 19.59
CA ALA A 25 -11.44 14.67 19.61
C ALA A 25 -11.69 15.32 18.24
N ASN A 26 -10.88 15.02 17.24
CA ASN A 26 -10.91 15.67 15.92
C ASN A 26 -11.17 14.70 14.77
N VAL A 27 -11.78 13.57 15.04
CA VAL A 27 -12.14 12.62 13.99
C VAL A 27 -13.38 13.11 13.25
N HIS A 28 -13.18 13.62 12.05
CA HIS A 28 -14.28 13.90 11.13
C HIS A 28 -14.38 12.76 10.11
N PRO A 29 -15.60 12.29 9.80
CA PRO A 29 -15.76 11.34 8.71
C PRO A 29 -15.32 12.00 7.41
N VAL A 30 -14.35 11.38 6.74
CA VAL A 30 -13.99 11.79 5.38
C VAL A 30 -15.08 11.28 4.45
N GLU A 31 -15.82 12.18 3.85
CA GLU A 31 -16.76 11.85 2.77
C GLU A 31 -15.96 11.46 1.52
N CYS A 32 -15.50 10.22 1.51
CA CYS A 32 -14.79 9.66 0.38
C CYS A 32 -15.63 8.55 -0.23
N ALA A 33 -16.16 8.80 -1.43
CA ALA A 33 -16.89 7.81 -2.22
C ALA A 33 -15.97 6.73 -2.83
N SER A 34 -14.73 6.59 -2.32
CA SER A 34 -13.80 5.59 -2.83
C SER A 34 -14.24 4.17 -2.47
N ARG A 35 -13.99 3.24 -3.39
CA ARG A 35 -14.26 1.82 -3.16
C ARG A 35 -13.36 1.30 -2.04
N ARG A 36 -13.84 0.29 -1.31
CA ARG A 36 -13.08 -0.35 -0.23
C ARG A 36 -11.68 -0.82 -0.66
N SER A 37 -11.55 -1.36 -1.86
CA SER A 37 -10.28 -1.81 -2.42
C SER A 37 -9.24 -0.68 -2.56
N ALA A 38 -9.69 0.57 -2.82
CA ALA A 38 -8.80 1.72 -2.90
C ALA A 38 -8.15 2.08 -1.54
N HIS A 39 -8.78 1.72 -0.43
CA HIS A 39 -8.22 1.92 0.90
C HIS A 39 -7.17 0.85 1.26
N GLY A 40 -7.07 -0.23 0.49
CA GLY A 40 -6.14 -1.33 0.70
C GLY A 40 -4.72 -1.10 0.17
N PHE A 41 -4.43 0.03 -0.49
CA PHE A 41 -3.15 0.27 -1.18
C PHE A 41 -1.91 0.24 -0.28
N ALA A 42 -2.08 0.46 1.00
CA ALA A 42 -0.99 0.42 1.96
C ALA A 42 -0.51 -1.01 2.29
N GLU A 43 -1.21 -2.03 1.83
CA GLU A 43 -0.89 -3.44 2.01
C GLU A 43 -0.48 -4.09 0.69
N ASN A 44 0.40 -5.10 0.76
CA ASN A 44 0.77 -5.91 -0.40
C ASN A 44 -0.46 -6.64 -0.96
N GLY A 45 -0.67 -6.51 -2.26
CA GLY A 45 -1.86 -7.04 -2.93
C GLY A 45 -3.04 -6.08 -3.01
N GLY A 46 -2.98 -4.93 -2.34
CA GLY A 46 -4.06 -3.95 -2.31
C GLY A 46 -4.31 -3.30 -3.67
N VAL A 47 -3.26 -2.96 -4.41
CA VAL A 47 -3.40 -2.43 -5.78
C VAL A 47 -3.95 -3.50 -6.71
N THR A 48 -3.46 -4.73 -6.59
CA THR A 48 -3.98 -5.88 -7.36
C THR A 48 -5.48 -6.10 -7.11
N ALA A 49 -5.91 -6.03 -5.85
CA ALA A 49 -7.31 -6.17 -5.49
C ALA A 49 -8.17 -5.06 -6.11
N ALA A 50 -7.72 -3.82 -6.07
CA ALA A 50 -8.42 -2.69 -6.65
C ALA A 50 -8.51 -2.80 -8.18
N VAL A 51 -7.44 -3.21 -8.85
CA VAL A 51 -7.47 -3.42 -10.32
C VAL A 51 -8.45 -4.52 -10.67
N LYS A 52 -8.44 -5.65 -9.94
CA LYS A 52 -9.40 -6.74 -10.15
C LYS A 52 -10.85 -6.28 -9.97
N GLU A 53 -11.12 -5.50 -8.93
CA GLU A 53 -12.46 -4.94 -8.69
C GLU A 53 -12.89 -3.98 -9.82
N LEU A 54 -11.96 -3.16 -10.34
CA LEU A 54 -12.27 -2.22 -11.41
C LEU A 54 -12.60 -2.90 -12.75
N VAL A 55 -11.93 -4.00 -13.06
CA VAL A 55 -12.21 -4.75 -14.28
C VAL A 55 -13.40 -5.69 -14.16
N ASP A 56 -13.79 -6.05 -12.92
CA ASP A 56 -15.02 -6.74 -12.54
C ASP A 56 -15.41 -7.87 -13.51
N GLY A 57 -14.49 -8.82 -13.72
CA GLY A 57 -14.71 -9.96 -14.60
C GLY A 57 -14.77 -9.65 -16.12
N LYS A 58 -14.64 -8.38 -16.54
CA LYS A 58 -14.62 -7.99 -17.96
C LYS A 58 -13.35 -8.42 -18.67
N ILE A 59 -12.27 -8.56 -17.90
CA ILE A 59 -10.96 -8.98 -18.39
C ILE A 59 -10.42 -10.02 -17.41
N ASP A 60 -10.16 -11.22 -17.92
CA ASP A 60 -9.41 -12.22 -17.15
C ASP A 60 -7.92 -11.99 -17.38
N PHE A 61 -7.18 -11.77 -16.28
CA PHE A 61 -5.75 -11.54 -16.34
C PHE A 61 -5.03 -12.16 -15.14
N THR A 62 -3.81 -12.62 -15.41
CA THR A 62 -2.94 -13.21 -14.40
C THR A 62 -2.22 -12.13 -13.61
N THR A 63 -2.10 -12.33 -12.31
CA THR A 63 -1.44 -11.38 -11.39
C THR A 63 -0.28 -12.02 -10.66
N LEU A 64 0.76 -11.24 -10.40
CA LEU A 64 1.89 -11.60 -9.54
C LEU A 64 2.13 -10.45 -8.55
N GLN A 65 2.34 -10.81 -7.30
CA GLN A 65 2.70 -9.85 -6.25
C GLN A 65 4.12 -10.14 -5.79
N ILE A 66 4.96 -9.11 -5.74
CA ILE A 66 6.34 -9.17 -5.27
C ILE A 66 6.49 -8.19 -4.12
N ALA A 67 6.61 -8.72 -2.91
CA ALA A 67 6.84 -7.95 -1.70
C ALA A 67 8.30 -8.08 -1.25
N GLY A 68 8.88 -6.96 -0.82
CA GLY A 68 10.27 -6.87 -0.42
C GLY A 68 11.26 -6.90 -1.59
N LEU A 69 12.02 -5.83 -1.79
CA LEU A 69 13.05 -5.76 -2.83
C LEU A 69 14.39 -6.34 -2.33
N ASN A 70 14.40 -7.62 -2.00
CA ASN A 70 15.64 -8.38 -1.73
C ASN A 70 16.37 -8.74 -3.03
N LYS A 71 17.61 -9.26 -2.92
CA LYS A 71 18.44 -9.63 -4.09
C LYS A 71 17.74 -10.60 -5.05
N LYS A 72 16.95 -11.55 -4.52
CA LYS A 72 16.21 -12.53 -5.32
C LYS A 72 15.13 -11.83 -6.15
N ASN A 73 14.31 -11.02 -5.52
CA ASN A 73 13.20 -10.31 -6.18
C ASN A 73 13.71 -9.29 -7.19
N VAL A 74 14.77 -8.55 -6.86
CA VAL A 74 15.43 -7.64 -7.82
C VAL A 74 16.01 -8.40 -9.01
N GLY A 75 16.65 -9.56 -8.79
CA GLY A 75 17.15 -10.42 -9.86
C GLY A 75 16.03 -10.92 -10.78
N LEU A 76 14.89 -11.30 -10.20
CA LEU A 76 13.71 -11.75 -10.92
C LEU A 76 13.12 -10.63 -11.81
N LEU A 77 12.93 -9.44 -11.24
CA LEU A 77 12.43 -8.27 -11.98
C LEU A 77 13.36 -7.88 -13.13
N LYS A 78 14.68 -7.90 -12.91
CA LYS A 78 15.69 -7.66 -13.97
C LYS A 78 15.58 -8.69 -15.08
N ALA A 79 15.37 -9.97 -14.73
CA ALA A 79 15.21 -11.04 -15.73
C ALA A 79 13.94 -10.82 -16.57
N TYR A 80 12.81 -10.44 -15.95
CA TYR A 80 11.58 -10.10 -16.68
C TYR A 80 11.79 -8.90 -17.62
N GLY A 81 12.41 -7.83 -17.13
CA GLY A 81 12.70 -6.65 -17.95
C GLY A 81 13.63 -6.95 -19.12
N LYS A 82 14.64 -7.82 -18.91
CA LYS A 82 15.58 -8.20 -19.96
C LYS A 82 14.96 -9.10 -21.05
N THR A 83 14.11 -10.03 -20.63
CA THR A 83 13.54 -11.04 -21.54
C THR A 83 12.22 -10.61 -22.16
N GLY A 84 11.56 -9.60 -21.61
CA GLY A 84 10.19 -9.24 -21.94
C GLY A 84 9.16 -10.31 -21.58
N LYS A 85 9.56 -11.35 -20.85
CA LYS A 85 8.71 -12.49 -20.47
C LYS A 85 8.46 -12.45 -18.97
N ALA A 86 7.29 -12.06 -18.58
CA ALA A 86 6.83 -12.14 -17.19
C ALA A 86 5.76 -13.24 -17.07
N PRO A 87 5.64 -13.91 -15.89
CA PRO A 87 4.66 -14.97 -15.69
C PRO A 87 3.23 -14.46 -15.50
N ALA A 88 3.05 -13.14 -15.45
CA ALA A 88 1.76 -12.49 -15.23
C ALA A 88 1.64 -11.22 -16.07
N GLN A 89 0.40 -10.87 -16.40
CA GLN A 89 0.06 -9.66 -17.16
C GLN A 89 0.06 -8.41 -16.27
N PHE A 90 -0.20 -8.58 -14.98
CA PHE A 90 -0.13 -7.51 -13.99
C PHE A 90 0.81 -7.91 -12.86
N ILE A 91 1.81 -7.09 -12.61
CA ILE A 91 2.79 -7.33 -11.53
C ILE A 91 2.75 -6.16 -10.56
N GLU A 92 2.32 -6.42 -9.35
CA GLU A 92 2.43 -5.47 -8.25
C GLU A 92 3.77 -5.66 -7.54
N VAL A 93 4.52 -4.58 -7.37
CA VAL A 93 5.82 -4.61 -6.71
C VAL A 93 5.80 -3.64 -5.54
N MET A 94 6.05 -4.15 -4.35
CA MET A 94 6.24 -3.32 -3.16
C MET A 94 7.66 -3.46 -2.62
N VAL A 95 8.28 -2.33 -2.27
CA VAL A 95 9.64 -2.30 -1.70
C VAL A 95 9.67 -2.97 -0.33
N CYS A 96 8.69 -2.66 0.50
CA CYS A 96 8.59 -3.19 1.86
C CYS A 96 7.83 -4.51 1.88
N ASP A 97 8.34 -5.49 2.64
CA ASP A 97 7.62 -6.73 2.92
C ASP A 97 6.43 -6.40 3.85
N GLY A 98 5.22 -6.72 3.41
CA GLY A 98 3.98 -6.32 4.10
C GLY A 98 3.37 -4.99 3.63
N GLY A 99 4.02 -4.26 2.71
CA GLY A 99 3.52 -2.99 2.19
C GLY A 99 3.90 -1.78 3.04
N CYS A 100 3.23 -0.65 2.83
CA CYS A 100 3.53 0.62 3.52
C CYS A 100 3.30 0.56 5.02
N ILE A 101 2.39 -0.29 5.50
CA ILE A 101 2.15 -0.52 6.94
C ILE A 101 3.31 -1.23 7.64
N SER A 102 4.32 -1.70 6.88
CA SER A 102 5.58 -2.28 7.36
C SER A 102 6.79 -1.50 6.85
N GLY A 103 6.55 -0.28 6.38
CA GLY A 103 7.59 0.58 5.80
C GLY A 103 8.50 1.22 6.85
N PRO A 104 9.55 1.92 6.40
CA PRO A 104 10.42 2.67 7.30
C PRO A 104 9.66 3.75 8.05
N SER A 105 10.08 4.01 9.27
CA SER A 105 9.49 5.03 10.16
C SER A 105 8.02 4.77 10.58
N VAL A 106 7.56 3.54 10.47
CA VAL A 106 6.28 3.12 11.05
C VAL A 106 6.48 2.94 12.56
N HIS A 107 5.65 3.59 13.36
CA HIS A 107 5.77 3.59 14.84
C HIS A 107 5.18 2.34 15.50
N THR A 108 4.42 1.53 14.76
CA THR A 108 3.71 0.37 15.29
C THR A 108 4.32 -0.92 14.73
N ALA A 109 4.46 -1.95 15.56
CA ALA A 109 4.85 -3.27 15.09
C ALA A 109 3.87 -3.76 14.01
N TYR A 110 4.39 -4.41 12.95
CA TYR A 110 3.61 -4.83 11.79
C TYR A 110 2.33 -5.61 12.15
N GLY A 111 2.42 -6.54 13.10
CA GLY A 111 1.27 -7.36 13.49
C GLY A 111 0.11 -6.56 14.09
N ASP A 112 0.40 -5.52 14.85
CA ASP A 112 -0.60 -4.65 15.46
C ASP A 112 -1.10 -3.61 14.46
N GLY A 113 -0.21 -3.02 13.67
CA GLY A 113 -0.55 -2.14 12.57
C GLY A 113 -1.50 -2.81 11.56
N LYS A 114 -1.21 -4.08 11.21
CA LYS A 114 -2.08 -4.85 10.33
C LYS A 114 -3.46 -5.11 10.92
N LYS A 115 -3.55 -5.48 12.19
CA LYS A 115 -4.86 -5.68 12.86
C LYS A 115 -5.71 -4.40 12.82
N THR A 116 -5.10 -3.26 13.13
CA THR A 116 -5.78 -1.96 13.09
C THR A 116 -6.21 -1.62 11.67
N PHE A 117 -5.34 -1.79 10.69
CA PHE A 117 -5.62 -1.54 9.29
C PHE A 117 -6.78 -2.41 8.77
N ASP A 118 -6.75 -3.72 9.05
CA ASP A 118 -7.82 -4.65 8.67
C ASP A 118 -9.16 -4.31 9.34
N ALA A 119 -9.12 -3.83 10.59
CA ALA A 119 -10.32 -3.41 11.30
C ALA A 119 -10.95 -2.15 10.66
N GLU A 120 -10.12 -1.19 10.24
CA GLU A 120 -10.59 0.01 9.54
C GLU A 120 -11.13 -0.32 8.14
N LEU A 121 -10.48 -1.22 7.41
CA LEU A 121 -10.98 -1.68 6.11
C LEU A 121 -12.36 -2.36 6.19
N LYS A 122 -12.65 -3.03 7.30
CA LYS A 122 -13.96 -3.69 7.50
C LYS A 122 -15.10 -2.70 7.74
N LYS A 123 -14.80 -1.49 8.19
CA LYS A 123 -15.80 -0.44 8.45
C LYS A 123 -16.24 0.29 7.18
N ARG A 124 -15.51 0.09 6.08
CA ARG A 124 -15.73 0.71 4.78
C ARG A 124 -16.25 -0.32 3.78
#